data_4a0d4af6b8ef53d1e64f3b51b00b3be3
#
_entry.id   4a0d4af6b8ef53d1e64f3b51b00b3be3
#
_cell.length_a   1.000
_cell.length_b   1.000
_cell.length_c   1.000
_cell.angle_alpha   90.00
_cell.angle_beta   90.00
_cell.angle_gamma   90.00
#
_symmetry.space_group_name_H-M   'P 1'
#
loop_
_entity.id
_entity.type
_entity.pdbx_description
1 polymer ?
#
loop_
_entity_poly.entity_id
_entity_poly.type
_entity_poly.pdbx_seq_one_letter_code
_entity_poly.pdbx_strand_id
1 'polypeptide(L)'
;MKTKDKILSKALELFNEKGYNNITTRHIAAELNISPGNLHYHFRHSEDIIKILFAELTLKMDELLNQMKKTENKTLDNLYQFTFSICGIFYSYRFIFINFIDILNQIPEIESQYEGINFSRKEEFQLIFSDLQKSNIFQKEVPHFIVDCLIEQIFIIADNWLTHNRLILKLNPPEAIRHYTLLQMNLFYPLLNKEQQKLYEQHYIR
;
A
#
# COMPACT_ATOMS: atom_id res chain seq x y z
N MET A 1 -5.26 14.52 20.90
CA MET A 1 -5.39 13.12 20.38
C MET A 1 -6.17 12.31 21.40
N LYS A 2 -7.25 11.63 20.99
CA LYS A 2 -8.07 10.77 21.90
C LYS A 2 -7.25 9.54 22.32
N THR A 3 -7.60 8.94 23.47
CA THR A 3 -6.89 7.75 23.99
C THR A 3 -6.87 6.61 22.98
N LYS A 4 -7.98 6.39 22.27
CA LYS A 4 -8.10 5.38 21.20
C LYS A 4 -7.06 5.59 20.10
N ASP A 5 -6.86 6.83 19.64
CA ASP A 5 -5.89 7.16 18.58
C ASP A 5 -4.44 6.93 19.06
N LYS A 6 -4.16 7.22 20.35
CA LYS A 6 -2.84 6.93 20.93
C LYS A 6 -2.55 5.44 20.98
N ILE A 7 -3.56 4.63 21.29
CA ILE A 7 -3.44 3.17 21.31
C ILE A 7 -3.16 2.64 19.91
N LEU A 8 -3.92 3.09 18.88
CA LEU A 8 -3.73 2.67 17.50
C LEU A 8 -2.33 3.06 16.97
N SER A 9 -1.90 4.30 17.21
CA SER A 9 -0.57 4.77 16.79
C SER A 9 0.56 3.96 17.43
N LYS A 10 0.48 3.70 18.76
CA LYS A 10 1.49 2.91 19.45
C LYS A 10 1.47 1.44 19.05
N ALA A 11 0.29 0.87 18.83
CA ALA A 11 0.14 -0.50 18.33
C ALA A 11 0.77 -0.64 16.93
N LEU A 12 0.52 0.28 16.02
CA LEU A 12 1.10 0.30 14.68
C LEU A 12 2.64 0.34 14.74
N GLU A 13 3.21 1.20 15.58
CA GLU A 13 4.66 1.28 15.83
C GLU A 13 5.20 -0.07 16.30
N LEU A 14 4.63 -0.63 17.38
CA LEU A 14 5.09 -1.88 17.97
C LEU A 14 4.93 -3.10 17.03
N PHE A 15 3.81 -3.19 16.31
CA PHE A 15 3.59 -4.25 15.33
C PHE A 15 4.61 -4.18 14.18
N ASN A 16 4.92 -2.98 13.73
CA ASN A 16 5.92 -2.76 12.68
C ASN A 16 7.35 -3.08 13.12
N GLU A 17 7.70 -2.87 14.39
CA GLU A 17 9.05 -3.03 14.93
C GLU A 17 9.31 -4.44 15.47
N LYS A 18 8.37 -4.97 16.23
CA LYS A 18 8.54 -6.20 17.00
C LYS A 18 7.77 -7.39 16.44
N GLY A 19 6.94 -7.16 15.39
CA GLY A 19 6.02 -8.15 14.83
C GLY A 19 4.72 -8.27 15.65
N TYR A 20 3.59 -8.38 14.96
CA TYR A 20 2.27 -8.37 15.62
C TYR A 20 2.04 -9.57 16.55
N ASN A 21 2.56 -10.75 16.22
CA ASN A 21 2.45 -11.96 17.04
C ASN A 21 3.14 -11.87 18.41
N ASN A 22 4.11 -10.95 18.55
CA ASN A 22 4.87 -10.75 19.78
C ASN A 22 4.26 -9.67 20.69
N ILE A 23 3.26 -8.92 20.18
CA ILE A 23 2.70 -7.76 20.87
C ILE A 23 1.26 -8.04 21.29
N THR A 24 1.04 -7.97 22.61
CA THR A 24 -0.28 -8.09 23.22
C THR A 24 -0.82 -6.71 23.63
N THR A 25 -2.12 -6.63 23.91
CA THR A 25 -2.74 -5.42 24.47
C THR A 25 -2.06 -4.95 25.76
N ARG A 26 -1.52 -5.88 26.59
CA ARG A 26 -0.75 -5.53 27.81
C ARG A 26 0.56 -4.83 27.48
N HIS A 27 1.28 -5.26 26.44
CA HIS A 27 2.50 -4.59 25.99
C HIS A 27 2.22 -3.16 25.52
N ILE A 28 1.14 -2.95 24.77
CA ILE A 28 0.73 -1.62 24.31
C ILE A 28 0.34 -0.73 25.49
N ALA A 29 -0.40 -1.26 26.46
CA ALA A 29 -0.79 -0.52 27.67
C ALA A 29 0.44 -0.07 28.49
N ALA A 30 1.42 -0.95 28.65
CA ALA A 30 2.67 -0.65 29.36
C ALA A 30 3.47 0.47 28.66
N GLU A 31 3.62 0.41 27.33
CA GLU A 31 4.33 1.43 26.54
C GLU A 31 3.63 2.81 26.58
N LEU A 32 2.31 2.82 26.79
CA LEU A 32 1.52 4.05 26.92
C LEU A 32 1.37 4.54 28.36
N ASN A 33 1.90 3.80 29.36
CA ASN A 33 1.71 4.06 30.79
C ASN A 33 0.22 4.18 31.18
N ILE A 34 -0.64 3.33 30.61
CA ILE A 34 -2.06 3.21 30.99
C ILE A 34 -2.33 1.84 31.59
N SER A 35 -3.39 1.74 32.40
CA SER A 35 -3.76 0.44 32.94
C SER A 35 -4.25 -0.53 31.85
N PRO A 36 -4.01 -1.85 31.97
CA PRO A 36 -4.57 -2.84 31.06
C PRO A 36 -6.10 -2.75 30.97
N GLY A 37 -6.79 -2.41 32.06
CA GLY A 37 -8.25 -2.21 32.08
C GLY A 37 -8.69 -1.03 31.21
N ASN A 38 -7.93 0.07 31.21
CA ASN A 38 -8.20 1.22 30.34
C ASN A 38 -8.04 0.85 28.85
N LEU A 39 -6.97 0.13 28.51
CA LEU A 39 -6.81 -0.35 27.12
C LEU A 39 -7.93 -1.32 26.73
N HIS A 40 -8.26 -2.28 27.62
CA HIS A 40 -9.30 -3.27 27.38
C HIS A 40 -10.71 -2.66 27.22
N TYR A 41 -10.96 -1.52 27.81
CA TYR A 41 -12.17 -0.73 27.56
C TYR A 41 -12.30 -0.29 26.10
N HIS A 42 -11.17 0.03 25.44
CA HIS A 42 -11.14 0.44 24.04
C HIS A 42 -11.02 -0.74 23.07
N PHE A 43 -10.19 -1.73 23.42
CA PHE A 43 -9.85 -2.89 22.58
C PHE A 43 -9.71 -4.14 23.45
N ARG A 44 -10.56 -5.12 23.22
CA ARG A 44 -10.53 -6.38 23.99
C ARG A 44 -9.38 -7.27 23.56
N HIS A 45 -9.11 -7.32 22.27
CA HIS A 45 -8.10 -8.17 21.64
C HIS A 45 -7.21 -7.37 20.70
N SER A 46 -6.01 -7.86 20.43
CA SER A 46 -5.11 -7.29 19.42
C SER A 46 -5.70 -7.31 18.02
N GLU A 47 -6.52 -8.29 17.72
CA GLU A 47 -7.24 -8.44 16.46
C GLU A 47 -8.20 -7.26 16.21
N ASP A 48 -8.82 -6.71 17.26
CA ASP A 48 -9.67 -5.52 17.13
C ASP A 48 -8.87 -4.30 16.68
N ILE A 49 -7.62 -4.19 17.14
CA ILE A 49 -6.69 -3.15 16.74
C ILE A 49 -6.26 -3.35 15.28
N ILE A 50 -5.92 -4.60 14.92
CA ILE A 50 -5.50 -4.93 13.54
C ILE A 50 -6.61 -4.63 12.53
N LYS A 51 -7.87 -4.97 12.84
CA LYS A 51 -9.03 -4.64 12.00
C LYS A 51 -9.14 -3.14 11.73
N ILE A 52 -8.96 -2.30 12.75
CA ILE A 52 -9.03 -0.84 12.58
C ILE A 52 -7.82 -0.33 11.78
N LEU A 53 -6.62 -0.83 12.04
CA LEU A 53 -5.43 -0.45 11.27
C LEU A 53 -5.54 -0.87 9.81
N PHE A 54 -6.16 -2.03 9.50
CA PHE A 54 -6.47 -2.43 8.14
C PHE A 54 -7.50 -1.51 7.46
N ALA A 55 -8.54 -1.13 8.18
CA ALA A 55 -9.53 -0.17 7.69
C ALA A 55 -8.90 1.22 7.43
N GLU A 56 -8.00 1.70 8.31
CA GLU A 56 -7.27 2.94 8.09
C GLU A 56 -6.35 2.89 6.87
N LEU A 57 -5.66 1.77 6.67
CA LEU A 57 -4.87 1.50 5.45
C LEU A 57 -5.76 1.62 4.20
N THR A 58 -6.92 0.95 4.21
CA THR A 58 -7.88 0.97 3.09
C THR A 58 -8.36 2.39 2.79
N LEU A 59 -8.75 3.15 3.81
CA LEU A 59 -9.18 4.54 3.65
C LEU A 59 -8.09 5.42 3.04
N LYS A 60 -6.83 5.29 3.46
CA LYS A 60 -5.70 6.04 2.86
C LYS A 60 -5.49 5.68 1.40
N MET A 61 -5.67 4.41 1.05
CA MET A 61 -5.61 3.96 -0.34
C MET A 61 -6.77 4.54 -1.17
N ASP A 62 -8.00 4.57 -0.61
CA ASP A 62 -9.17 5.16 -1.25
C ASP A 62 -8.97 6.66 -1.52
N GLU A 63 -8.45 7.40 -0.54
CA GLU A 63 -8.15 8.83 -0.68
C GLU A 63 -7.14 9.07 -1.81
N LEU A 64 -6.05 8.29 -1.84
CA LEU A 64 -5.01 8.41 -2.85
C LEU A 64 -5.54 8.11 -4.27
N LEU A 65 -6.32 7.02 -4.42
CA LEU A 65 -6.96 6.66 -5.69
C LEU A 65 -7.95 7.73 -6.16
N ASN A 66 -8.74 8.27 -5.23
CA ASN A 66 -9.68 9.34 -5.54
C ASN A 66 -8.96 10.62 -5.98
N GLN A 67 -7.81 10.94 -5.38
CA GLN A 67 -6.97 12.06 -5.82
C GLN A 67 -6.45 11.81 -7.25
N MET A 68 -5.91 10.62 -7.52
CA MET A 68 -5.41 10.26 -8.86
C MET A 68 -6.54 10.31 -9.92
N LYS A 69 -7.73 9.81 -9.60
CA LYS A 69 -8.91 9.87 -10.51
C LYS A 69 -9.34 11.30 -10.81
N LYS A 70 -9.30 12.21 -9.84
CA LYS A 70 -9.71 13.61 -9.98
C LYS A 70 -8.65 14.49 -10.66
N THR A 71 -7.41 14.03 -10.77
CA THR A 71 -6.35 14.79 -11.44
C THR A 71 -6.65 14.89 -12.92
N GLU A 72 -6.87 16.12 -13.40
CA GLU A 72 -6.98 16.42 -14.83
C GLU A 72 -5.59 16.48 -15.47
N ASN A 73 -5.50 16.19 -16.77
CA ASN A 73 -4.24 16.21 -17.54
C ASN A 73 -3.08 15.50 -16.81
N LYS A 74 -3.29 14.20 -16.53
CA LYS A 74 -2.30 13.36 -15.85
C LYS A 74 -0.93 13.42 -16.53
N THR A 75 0.12 13.44 -15.73
CA THR A 75 1.51 13.47 -16.17
C THR A 75 2.26 12.21 -15.71
N LEU A 76 3.43 11.98 -16.27
CA LEU A 76 4.31 10.90 -15.81
C LEU A 76 4.72 11.10 -14.33
N ASP A 77 4.91 12.34 -13.89
CA ASP A 77 5.19 12.66 -12.48
C ASP A 77 4.01 12.32 -11.57
N ASN A 78 2.77 12.60 -11.99
CA ASN A 78 1.59 12.17 -11.21
C ASN A 78 1.55 10.65 -11.02
N LEU A 79 1.87 9.87 -12.05
CA LEU A 79 1.95 8.42 -11.95
C LEU A 79 3.06 7.98 -10.99
N TYR A 80 4.23 8.63 -11.07
CA TYR A 80 5.33 8.36 -10.15
C TYR A 80 4.96 8.69 -8.69
N GLN A 81 4.42 9.88 -8.43
CA GLN A 81 4.03 10.30 -7.08
C GLN A 81 2.92 9.42 -6.50
N PHE A 82 1.98 9.02 -7.33
CA PHE A 82 0.93 8.06 -6.96
C PHE A 82 1.54 6.72 -6.53
N THR A 83 2.43 6.14 -7.35
CA THR A 83 3.11 4.87 -7.04
C THR A 83 3.99 5.00 -5.80
N PHE A 84 4.72 6.10 -5.66
CA PHE A 84 5.56 6.39 -4.49
C PHE A 84 4.73 6.48 -3.21
N SER A 85 3.58 7.13 -3.28
CA SER A 85 2.66 7.26 -2.13
C SER A 85 2.07 5.92 -1.73
N ILE A 86 1.71 5.04 -2.69
CA ILE A 86 1.28 3.65 -2.41
C ILE A 86 2.38 2.90 -1.63
N CYS A 87 3.61 2.92 -2.13
CA CYS A 87 4.73 2.27 -1.45
C CYS A 87 4.95 2.82 -0.05
N GLY A 88 4.81 4.14 0.14
CA GLY A 88 4.91 4.79 1.45
C GLY A 88 3.81 4.37 2.43
N ILE A 89 2.56 4.30 1.96
CA ILE A 89 1.42 3.82 2.76
C ILE A 89 1.66 2.37 3.17
N PHE A 90 2.02 1.49 2.23
CA PHE A 90 2.29 0.08 2.52
C PHE A 90 3.44 -0.09 3.51
N TYR A 91 4.50 0.71 3.37
CA TYR A 91 5.60 0.69 4.35
C TYR A 91 5.13 1.11 5.76
N SER A 92 4.23 2.08 5.84
CA SER A 92 3.68 2.54 7.12
C SER A 92 2.87 1.45 7.85
N TYR A 93 2.27 0.53 7.11
CA TYR A 93 1.50 -0.61 7.62
C TYR A 93 2.19 -1.95 7.32
N ARG A 94 3.53 -1.97 7.25
CA ARG A 94 4.33 -3.12 6.77
C ARG A 94 4.12 -4.42 7.54
N PHE A 95 3.70 -4.36 8.81
CA PHE A 95 3.41 -5.55 9.59
C PHE A 95 2.29 -6.40 8.95
N ILE A 96 1.29 -5.76 8.32
CA ILE A 96 0.19 -6.45 7.63
C ILE A 96 0.75 -7.27 6.47
N PHE A 97 1.51 -6.65 5.56
CA PHE A 97 2.01 -7.30 4.35
C PHE A 97 3.09 -8.35 4.63
N ILE A 98 3.92 -8.14 5.64
CA ILE A 98 4.96 -9.11 6.03
C ILE A 98 4.35 -10.38 6.64
N ASN A 99 3.15 -10.28 7.24
CA ASN A 99 2.46 -11.40 7.89
C ASN A 99 1.07 -11.63 7.26
N PHE A 100 0.93 -11.32 5.98
CA PHE A 100 -0.37 -11.15 5.33
C PHE A 100 -1.24 -12.40 5.45
N ILE A 101 -0.75 -13.55 5.04
CA ILE A 101 -1.48 -14.83 5.09
C ILE A 101 -1.86 -15.21 6.53
N ASP A 102 -0.95 -14.99 7.49
CA ASP A 102 -1.24 -15.31 8.90
C ASP A 102 -2.37 -14.41 9.44
N ILE A 103 -2.36 -13.13 9.10
CA ILE A 103 -3.42 -12.19 9.50
C ILE A 103 -4.76 -12.55 8.87
N LEU A 104 -4.79 -12.90 7.58
CA LEU A 104 -6.03 -13.32 6.90
C LEU A 104 -6.59 -14.59 7.54
N ASN A 105 -5.75 -15.60 7.80
CA ASN A 105 -6.17 -16.85 8.46
C ASN A 105 -6.71 -16.63 9.88
N GLN A 106 -6.15 -15.67 10.63
CA GLN A 106 -6.57 -15.37 12.00
C GLN A 106 -7.80 -14.47 12.07
N ILE A 107 -8.01 -13.62 11.06
CA ILE A 107 -9.07 -12.60 11.05
C ILE A 107 -9.85 -12.70 9.73
N PRO A 108 -10.80 -13.64 9.61
CA PRO A 108 -11.55 -13.89 8.37
C PRO A 108 -12.31 -12.65 7.83
N GLU A 109 -12.65 -11.71 8.71
CA GLU A 109 -13.28 -10.46 8.27
C GLU A 109 -12.33 -9.59 7.41
N ILE A 110 -11.02 -9.63 7.69
CA ILE A 110 -10.02 -8.93 6.86
C ILE A 110 -9.87 -9.66 5.51
N GLU A 111 -9.87 -10.99 5.50
CA GLU A 111 -9.83 -11.78 4.26
C GLU A 111 -10.97 -11.40 3.33
N SER A 112 -12.22 -11.44 3.82
CA SER A 112 -13.40 -11.06 3.04
C SER A 112 -13.36 -9.61 2.55
N GLN A 113 -12.86 -8.68 3.39
CA GLN A 113 -12.69 -7.28 2.97
C GLN A 113 -11.62 -7.15 1.88
N TYR A 114 -10.48 -7.85 2.01
CA TYR A 114 -9.40 -7.81 1.03
C TYR A 114 -9.83 -8.35 -0.34
N GLU A 115 -10.58 -9.44 -0.38
CA GLU A 115 -11.15 -9.98 -1.64
C GLU A 115 -12.03 -8.94 -2.34
N GLY A 116 -12.95 -8.30 -1.59
CA GLY A 116 -13.81 -7.25 -2.12
C GLY A 116 -13.04 -6.03 -2.62
N ILE A 117 -12.01 -5.61 -1.86
CA ILE A 117 -11.13 -4.51 -2.24
C ILE A 117 -10.39 -4.86 -3.53
N ASN A 118 -9.82 -6.05 -3.64
CA ASN A 118 -9.05 -6.47 -4.82
C ASN A 118 -9.89 -6.40 -6.10
N PHE A 119 -11.15 -6.85 -6.01
CA PHE A 119 -12.07 -6.78 -7.13
C PHE A 119 -12.36 -5.32 -7.56
N SER A 120 -12.72 -4.44 -6.61
CA SER A 120 -13.02 -3.03 -6.92
C SER A 120 -11.79 -2.26 -7.41
N ARG A 121 -10.61 -2.57 -6.88
CA ARG A 121 -9.35 -1.95 -7.31
C ARG A 121 -8.99 -2.25 -8.75
N LYS A 122 -9.29 -3.46 -9.23
CA LYS A 122 -9.07 -3.81 -10.65
C LYS A 122 -9.80 -2.84 -11.57
N GLU A 123 -11.08 -2.57 -11.32
CA GLU A 123 -11.88 -1.61 -12.10
C GLU A 123 -11.32 -0.18 -12.00
N GLU A 124 -10.94 0.25 -10.80
CA GLU A 124 -10.36 1.59 -10.59
C GLU A 124 -9.04 1.78 -11.35
N PHE A 125 -8.17 0.79 -11.35
CA PHE A 125 -6.92 0.84 -12.11
C PHE A 125 -7.18 0.84 -13.62
N GLN A 126 -8.15 0.08 -14.12
CA GLN A 126 -8.54 0.12 -15.53
C GLN A 126 -8.98 1.54 -15.96
N LEU A 127 -9.75 2.24 -15.12
CA LEU A 127 -10.12 3.63 -15.37
C LEU A 127 -8.91 4.57 -15.38
N ILE A 128 -7.99 4.44 -14.42
CA ILE A 128 -6.75 5.23 -14.37
C ILE A 128 -5.91 4.98 -15.63
N PHE A 129 -5.78 3.75 -16.09
CA PHE A 129 -5.05 3.43 -17.32
C PHE A 129 -5.70 4.05 -18.56
N SER A 130 -7.04 3.98 -18.65
CA SER A 130 -7.78 4.66 -19.72
C SER A 130 -7.49 6.17 -19.72
N ASP A 131 -7.45 6.79 -18.57
CA ASP A 131 -7.15 8.22 -18.46
C ASP A 131 -5.70 8.57 -18.80
N LEU A 132 -4.73 7.70 -18.46
CA LEU A 132 -3.34 7.87 -18.87
C LEU A 132 -3.17 7.76 -20.39
N GLN A 133 -3.95 6.92 -21.06
CA GLN A 133 -4.02 6.86 -22.54
C GLN A 133 -4.60 8.15 -23.12
N LYS A 134 -5.73 8.66 -22.57
CA LYS A 134 -6.34 9.91 -23.01
C LYS A 134 -5.42 11.13 -22.80
N SER A 135 -4.63 11.12 -21.71
CA SER A 135 -3.63 12.15 -21.40
C SER A 135 -2.33 11.99 -22.20
N ASN A 136 -2.28 11.07 -23.16
CA ASN A 136 -1.12 10.80 -24.01
C ASN A 136 0.16 10.45 -23.21
N ILE A 137 0.01 9.82 -22.05
CA ILE A 137 1.13 9.24 -21.29
C ILE A 137 1.43 7.84 -21.82
N PHE A 138 0.41 7.01 -21.97
CA PHE A 138 0.51 5.70 -22.59
C PHE A 138 0.28 5.75 -24.10
N GLN A 139 0.75 4.73 -24.78
CA GLN A 139 0.44 4.49 -26.21
C GLN A 139 -1.07 4.35 -26.39
N LYS A 140 -1.59 4.79 -27.54
CA LYS A 140 -3.04 4.76 -27.80
C LYS A 140 -3.59 3.34 -27.91
N GLU A 141 -2.79 2.41 -28.42
CA GLU A 141 -3.21 1.04 -28.69
C GLU A 141 -2.47 0.08 -27.75
N VAL A 142 -3.00 -0.10 -26.54
CA VAL A 142 -2.58 -1.15 -25.61
C VAL A 142 -3.70 -2.18 -25.53
N PRO A 143 -3.46 -3.45 -25.89
CA PRO A 143 -4.47 -4.49 -25.80
C PRO A 143 -4.99 -4.64 -24.35
N HIS A 144 -6.30 -4.85 -24.20
CA HIS A 144 -6.93 -4.97 -22.87
C HIS A 144 -6.29 -6.06 -22.00
N PHE A 145 -5.95 -7.22 -22.60
CA PHE A 145 -5.33 -8.30 -21.84
C PHE A 145 -3.96 -7.92 -21.26
N ILE A 146 -3.21 -7.01 -21.90
CA ILE A 146 -1.94 -6.50 -21.37
C ILE A 146 -2.21 -5.62 -20.14
N VAL A 147 -3.24 -4.78 -20.18
CA VAL A 147 -3.65 -3.96 -19.05
C VAL A 147 -4.08 -4.83 -17.85
N ASP A 148 -4.88 -5.86 -18.11
CA ASP A 148 -5.34 -6.79 -17.08
C ASP A 148 -4.17 -7.54 -16.41
N CYS A 149 -3.25 -8.09 -17.21
CA CYS A 149 -2.04 -8.75 -16.71
C CYS A 149 -1.14 -7.77 -15.92
N LEU A 150 -1.03 -6.53 -16.37
CA LEU A 150 -0.24 -5.51 -15.69
C LEU A 150 -0.82 -5.17 -14.32
N ILE A 151 -2.14 -5.03 -14.22
CA ILE A 151 -2.82 -4.79 -12.94
C ILE A 151 -2.56 -5.94 -11.97
N GLU A 152 -2.64 -7.18 -12.43
CA GLU A 152 -2.29 -8.36 -11.63
C GLU A 152 -0.84 -8.34 -11.15
N GLN A 153 0.11 -8.02 -12.02
CA GLN A 153 1.53 -7.89 -11.67
C GLN A 153 1.76 -6.79 -10.63
N ILE A 154 1.06 -5.64 -10.75
CA ILE A 154 1.12 -4.55 -9.78
C ILE A 154 0.67 -5.05 -8.41
N PHE A 155 -0.44 -5.77 -8.32
CA PHE A 155 -0.96 -6.29 -7.05
C PHE A 155 -0.01 -7.30 -6.43
N ILE A 156 0.50 -8.27 -7.20
CA ILE A 156 1.47 -9.26 -6.74
C ILE A 156 2.72 -8.57 -6.17
N ILE A 157 3.25 -7.57 -6.86
CA ILE A 157 4.42 -6.81 -6.38
C ILE A 157 4.06 -5.99 -5.14
N ALA A 158 2.91 -5.29 -5.15
CA ALA A 158 2.46 -4.45 -4.05
C ALA A 158 2.32 -5.24 -2.74
N ASP A 159 1.75 -6.44 -2.80
CA ASP A 159 1.54 -7.27 -1.63
C ASP A 159 2.84 -7.92 -1.10
N ASN A 160 3.84 -8.13 -1.97
CA ASN A 160 5.00 -8.94 -1.63
C ASN A 160 6.33 -8.18 -1.51
N TRP A 161 6.42 -6.93 -1.98
CA TRP A 161 7.70 -6.21 -2.01
C TRP A 161 8.32 -6.00 -0.62
N LEU A 162 7.51 -5.83 0.42
CA LEU A 162 7.99 -5.66 1.79
C LEU A 162 8.68 -6.92 2.31
N THR A 163 8.10 -8.09 2.01
CA THR A 163 8.70 -9.39 2.32
C THR A 163 9.99 -9.59 1.53
N HIS A 164 9.99 -9.28 0.23
CA HIS A 164 11.19 -9.33 -0.60
C HIS A 164 12.29 -8.40 -0.08
N ASN A 165 11.96 -7.15 0.26
CA ASN A 165 12.93 -6.22 0.85
C ASN A 165 13.51 -6.75 2.16
N ARG A 166 12.68 -7.26 3.06
CA ARG A 166 13.09 -7.80 4.37
C ARG A 166 14.06 -8.98 4.22
N LEU A 167 13.83 -9.86 3.26
CA LEU A 167 14.60 -11.10 3.09
C LEU A 167 15.86 -10.89 2.24
N ILE A 168 15.77 -10.10 1.18
CA ILE A 168 16.78 -10.05 0.11
C ILE A 168 17.56 -8.75 0.14
N LEU A 169 16.91 -7.60 -0.14
CA LEU A 169 17.62 -6.33 -0.35
C LEU A 169 17.98 -5.61 0.95
N LYS A 170 17.16 -5.72 1.97
CA LYS A 170 17.37 -5.11 3.30
C LYS A 170 17.61 -3.60 3.26
N LEU A 171 17.01 -2.93 2.28
CA LEU A 171 17.11 -1.48 2.12
C LEU A 171 16.41 -0.76 3.27
N ASN A 172 16.95 0.38 3.68
CA ASN A 172 16.32 1.29 4.64
C ASN A 172 15.04 1.94 4.05
N PRO A 173 14.11 2.46 4.90
CA PRO A 173 12.80 2.92 4.43
C PRO A 173 12.80 3.86 3.21
N PRO A 174 13.56 4.98 3.19
CA PRO A 174 13.55 5.89 2.04
C PRO A 174 14.05 5.23 0.77
N GLU A 175 15.10 4.42 0.87
CA GLU A 175 15.69 3.69 -0.27
C GLU A 175 14.78 2.58 -0.75
N ALA A 176 14.17 1.82 0.18
CA ALA A 176 13.23 0.77 -0.14
C ALA A 176 12.01 1.32 -0.90
N ILE A 177 11.37 2.36 -0.37
CA ILE A 177 10.21 2.99 -1.01
C ILE A 177 10.58 3.44 -2.44
N ARG A 178 11.70 4.14 -2.60
CA ARG A 178 12.16 4.60 -3.92
C ARG A 178 12.43 3.43 -4.86
N HIS A 179 13.14 2.40 -4.40
CA HIS A 179 13.49 1.23 -5.20
C HIS A 179 12.26 0.52 -5.73
N TYR A 180 11.28 0.22 -4.86
CA TYR A 180 10.07 -0.50 -5.26
C TYR A 180 9.09 0.37 -6.04
N THR A 181 9.11 1.69 -5.84
CA THR A 181 8.42 2.63 -6.74
C THR A 181 8.98 2.52 -8.16
N LEU A 182 10.30 2.58 -8.33
CA LEU A 182 10.93 2.46 -9.65
C LEU A 182 10.71 1.07 -10.26
N LEU A 183 10.73 0.01 -9.43
CA LEU A 183 10.43 -1.34 -9.90
C LEU A 183 9.01 -1.42 -10.50
N GLN A 184 8.01 -0.86 -9.83
CA GLN A 184 6.64 -0.80 -10.36
C GLN A 184 6.53 0.14 -11.57
N MET A 185 7.19 1.30 -11.54
CA MET A 185 7.22 2.23 -12.66
C MET A 185 7.81 1.58 -13.94
N ASN A 186 8.78 0.69 -13.79
CA ASN A 186 9.37 -0.05 -14.91
C ASN A 186 8.36 -0.99 -15.62
N LEU A 187 7.30 -1.43 -14.93
CA LEU A 187 6.21 -2.16 -15.57
C LEU A 187 5.44 -1.30 -16.57
N PHE A 188 5.34 0.00 -16.32
CA PHE A 188 4.66 0.93 -17.21
C PHE A 188 5.53 1.37 -18.39
N TYR A 189 6.86 1.26 -18.29
CA TYR A 189 7.78 1.76 -19.30
C TYR A 189 7.47 1.27 -20.74
N PRO A 190 7.18 -0.02 -21.00
CA PRO A 190 6.82 -0.48 -22.33
C PRO A 190 5.50 0.11 -22.88
N LEU A 191 4.64 0.61 -22.00
CA LEU A 191 3.35 1.20 -22.36
C LEU A 191 3.43 2.70 -22.60
N LEU A 192 4.49 3.36 -22.11
CA LEU A 192 4.71 4.80 -22.32
C LEU A 192 4.88 5.09 -23.83
N ASN A 193 4.35 6.21 -24.27
CA ASN A 193 4.69 6.69 -25.61
C ASN A 193 6.17 7.12 -25.68
N LYS A 194 6.71 7.30 -26.88
CA LYS A 194 8.14 7.57 -27.09
C LYS A 194 8.65 8.86 -26.43
N GLU A 195 7.82 9.86 -26.29
CA GLU A 195 8.16 11.11 -25.61
C GLU A 195 8.28 10.88 -24.11
N GLN A 196 7.31 10.17 -23.53
CA GLN A 196 7.29 9.83 -22.11
C GLN A 196 8.38 8.82 -21.74
N GLN A 197 8.77 7.91 -22.65
CA GLN A 197 9.93 7.04 -22.44
C GLN A 197 11.23 7.84 -22.28
N LYS A 198 11.46 8.86 -23.13
CA LYS A 198 12.62 9.74 -23.01
C LYS A 198 12.62 10.52 -21.71
N LEU A 199 11.48 11.07 -21.32
CA LEU A 199 11.32 11.76 -20.03
C LEU A 199 11.61 10.82 -18.85
N TYR A 200 11.10 9.60 -18.92
CA TYR A 200 11.33 8.58 -17.91
C TYR A 200 12.82 8.26 -17.75
N GLU A 201 13.53 8.02 -18.84
CA GLU A 201 14.97 7.74 -18.86
C GLU A 201 15.79 8.90 -18.27
N GLN A 202 15.41 10.15 -18.58
CA GLN A 202 16.11 11.33 -18.09
C GLN A 202 15.94 11.56 -16.59
N HIS A 203 14.77 11.25 -16.01
CA HIS A 203 14.42 11.63 -14.65
C HIS A 203 14.52 10.49 -13.63
N TYR A 204 14.34 9.23 -14.06
CA TYR A 204 14.16 8.12 -13.15
C TYR A 204 15.21 7.00 -13.26
N ILE A 205 16.03 6.95 -14.33
CA ILE A 205 17.04 5.90 -14.56
C ILE A 205 18.48 6.37 -14.19
N ARG A 206 18.64 7.45 -13.47
CA ARG A 206 19.97 7.93 -13.02
C ARG A 206 20.39 7.34 -11.70
#